data_5df597251de77f798110a687c6134ebf
#
_entry.id   5df597251de77f798110a687c6134ebf
#
_cell.length_a   1.000
_cell.length_b   1.000
_cell.length_c   1.000
_cell.angle_alpha   90.00
_cell.angle_beta   90.00
_cell.angle_gamma   90.00
#
_symmetry.space_group_name_H-M   'P 1'
#
loop_
_entity.id
_entity.type
_entity.pdbx_description
1 polymer ?
#
loop_
_entity_poly.entity_id
_entity_poly.type
_entity_poly.pdbx_seq_one_letter_code
_entity_poly.pdbx_strand_id
1 'polypeptide(L)'
;MLTPATVRCAALAVISWLALASPAPASSPSTSYIFPAGAQRGTTVKVIVGGHYLYESCPWKMYGVGITTSKNLRLAERQGWFEGPRIPMPASQAGESYPKDQLGTVTVDKDAPLGFRYYQAWNSEGIAAGRRFVIGHLPEIVEQEIDGRPIPTSVKLPVTINGRIFPREDVDIWTFTGKKGSSYVCEVNAARIGSPLDSRLEIIGPDGGRVAENTDHFGNDSYLRFTAPADGTYRVRIHDLKFLGLQPYIYRLTITDGPWGEQTYPLGVQRGTKTALHLLGQRLPAKPVTV
;
A
#
# COMPACT_ATOMS: atom_id res chain seq x y z
N MET A 1 -22.37 14.08 66.99
CA MET A 1 -23.14 12.90 66.54
C MET A 1 -23.85 13.25 65.26
N LEU A 2 -23.43 12.70 64.19
CA LEU A 2 -24.07 12.86 62.85
C LEU A 2 -25.35 12.04 62.85
N THR A 3 -26.46 12.62 62.45
CA THR A 3 -27.76 11.96 62.39
C THR A 3 -27.78 10.89 61.27
N PRO A 4 -28.57 9.81 61.43
CA PRO A 4 -28.61 8.74 60.43
C PRO A 4 -29.07 9.19 59.03
N ALA A 5 -29.70 10.34 58.90
CA ALA A 5 -30.10 10.92 57.62
C ALA A 5 -28.91 11.49 56.83
N THR A 6 -27.90 12.08 57.45
CA THR A 6 -26.71 12.64 56.82
C THR A 6 -25.79 11.53 56.28
N VAL A 7 -25.73 10.39 56.95
CA VAL A 7 -24.94 9.24 56.47
C VAL A 7 -25.59 8.61 55.25
N ARG A 8 -26.92 8.54 55.16
CA ARG A 8 -27.63 8.01 53.99
C ARG A 8 -27.49 8.89 52.73
N CYS A 9 -27.51 10.23 52.90
CA CYS A 9 -27.28 11.13 51.75
C CYS A 9 -25.84 11.10 51.25
N ALA A 10 -24.83 10.96 52.11
CA ALA A 10 -23.45 10.83 51.73
C ALA A 10 -23.17 9.50 50.99
N ALA A 11 -23.78 8.40 51.42
CA ALA A 11 -23.65 7.10 50.75
C ALA A 11 -24.30 7.08 49.35
N LEU A 12 -25.48 7.71 49.19
CA LEU A 12 -26.14 7.85 47.89
C LEU A 12 -25.36 8.75 46.92
N ALA A 13 -24.73 9.83 47.40
CA ALA A 13 -23.90 10.70 46.57
C ALA A 13 -22.64 9.99 46.08
N VAL A 14 -21.99 9.17 46.90
CA VAL A 14 -20.81 8.38 46.49
C VAL A 14 -21.18 7.28 45.46
N ILE A 15 -22.31 6.62 45.63
CA ILE A 15 -22.80 5.61 44.70
C ILE A 15 -23.20 6.27 43.36
N SER A 16 -23.78 7.45 43.36
CA SER A 16 -24.12 8.19 42.13
C SER A 16 -22.87 8.66 41.37
N TRP A 17 -21.77 8.98 42.04
CA TRP A 17 -20.51 9.35 41.41
C TRP A 17 -19.77 8.14 40.78
N LEU A 18 -19.87 6.97 41.43
CA LEU A 18 -19.33 5.73 40.87
C LEU A 18 -20.14 5.21 39.67
N ALA A 19 -21.42 5.50 39.57
CA ALA A 19 -22.27 5.11 38.47
C ALA A 19 -22.09 5.99 37.20
N LEU A 20 -21.46 7.16 37.33
CA LEU A 20 -21.19 8.08 36.19
C LEU A 20 -19.81 7.89 35.53
N ALA A 21 -18.98 7.02 36.07
CA ALA A 21 -17.78 6.59 35.39
C ALA A 21 -18.16 5.57 34.33
N SER A 22 -18.76 6.01 33.21
CA SER A 22 -18.85 5.18 32.02
C SER A 22 -17.42 4.78 31.66
N PRO A 23 -17.12 3.47 31.54
CA PRO A 23 -15.82 3.07 31.02
C PRO A 23 -15.64 3.74 29.65
N ALA A 24 -14.54 4.47 29.49
CA ALA A 24 -14.20 4.99 28.16
C ALA A 24 -14.26 3.81 27.17
N PRO A 25 -14.96 3.94 26.05
CA PRO A 25 -15.04 2.83 25.10
C PRO A 25 -13.63 2.44 24.69
N ALA A 26 -13.29 1.19 24.98
CA ALA A 26 -12.05 0.60 24.53
C ALA A 26 -11.98 0.71 23.01
N SER A 27 -10.86 1.21 22.49
CA SER A 27 -10.73 1.49 21.06
C SER A 27 -9.91 0.40 20.41
N SER A 28 -10.57 -0.42 19.56
CA SER A 28 -9.91 -1.44 18.79
C SER A 28 -8.87 -0.84 17.84
N PRO A 29 -7.74 -1.51 17.61
CA PRO A 29 -6.71 -1.04 16.69
C PRO A 29 -7.25 -0.98 15.27
N SER A 30 -6.73 -0.08 14.47
CA SER A 30 -6.97 -0.04 13.02
C SER A 30 -5.67 0.19 12.27
N THR A 31 -5.61 -0.29 11.04
CA THR A 31 -4.48 -0.05 10.12
C THR A 31 -4.98 0.69 8.88
N SER A 32 -4.25 1.71 8.46
CA SER A 32 -4.57 2.53 7.29
C SER A 32 -3.76 2.10 6.08
N TYR A 33 -2.48 1.79 6.24
CA TYR A 33 -1.59 1.37 5.17
C TYR A 33 -0.41 0.53 5.69
N ILE A 34 0.30 -0.10 4.76
CA ILE A 34 1.64 -0.66 4.93
C ILE A 34 2.53 -0.16 3.79
N PHE A 35 3.71 0.40 4.09
CA PHE A 35 4.64 0.92 3.10
C PHE A 35 6.08 0.43 3.35
N PRO A 36 6.76 -0.18 2.35
CA PRO A 36 6.23 -0.59 1.06
C PRO A 36 5.10 -1.62 1.18
N ALA A 37 4.19 -1.64 0.19
CA ALA A 37 3.02 -2.51 0.19
C ALA A 37 3.27 -3.91 -0.41
N GLY A 38 4.53 -4.23 -0.64
CA GLY A 38 4.97 -5.53 -1.13
C GLY A 38 6.48 -5.67 -1.11
N ALA A 39 6.94 -6.86 -1.51
CA ALA A 39 8.36 -7.18 -1.62
C ALA A 39 8.62 -8.27 -2.66
N GLN A 40 9.82 -8.26 -3.24
CA GLN A 40 10.30 -9.32 -4.10
C GLN A 40 10.56 -10.59 -3.27
N ARG A 41 10.32 -11.77 -3.86
CA ARG A 41 10.72 -13.05 -3.27
C ARG A 41 12.21 -13.07 -2.92
N GLY A 42 12.54 -13.72 -1.79
CA GLY A 42 13.91 -13.85 -1.31
C GLY A 42 14.46 -12.58 -0.65
N THR A 43 13.61 -11.59 -0.31
CA THR A 43 14.05 -10.34 0.30
C THR A 43 13.49 -10.13 1.69
N THR A 44 14.18 -9.30 2.47
CA THR A 44 13.69 -8.78 3.76
C THR A 44 13.56 -7.27 3.63
N VAL A 45 12.37 -6.74 3.96
CA VAL A 45 12.07 -5.32 3.85
C VAL A 45 11.65 -4.74 5.20
N LYS A 46 12.07 -3.52 5.48
CA LYS A 46 11.54 -2.70 6.57
C LYS A 46 10.24 -2.09 6.07
N VAL A 47 9.21 -2.13 6.89
CA VAL A 47 7.89 -1.58 6.57
C VAL A 47 7.43 -0.60 7.62
N ILE A 48 6.64 0.37 7.19
CA ILE A 48 5.88 1.30 8.03
C ILE A 48 4.42 0.87 7.97
N VAL A 49 3.79 0.67 9.10
CA VAL A 49 2.35 0.42 9.22
C VAL A 49 1.72 1.61 9.92
N GLY A 50 0.86 2.33 9.22
CA GLY A 50 0.14 3.47 9.80
C GLY A 50 -1.22 3.05 10.36
N GLY A 51 -1.60 3.58 11.53
CA GLY A 51 -2.88 3.25 12.12
C GLY A 51 -3.15 3.89 13.48
N HIS A 52 -4.33 3.60 14.03
CA HIS A 52 -4.76 4.07 15.35
C HIS A 52 -4.63 2.95 16.38
N TYR A 53 -4.41 3.33 17.63
CA TYR A 53 -4.40 2.45 18.80
C TYR A 53 -3.44 1.25 18.71
N LEU A 54 -2.34 1.43 17.97
CA LEU A 54 -1.28 0.43 17.87
C LEU A 54 -0.25 0.54 19.02
N TYR A 55 -0.32 1.63 19.79
CA TYR A 55 0.51 1.95 20.96
C TYR A 55 2.02 1.90 20.66
N GLU A 56 2.86 1.78 21.67
CA GLU A 56 4.32 1.73 21.51
C GLU A 56 4.82 0.42 20.92
N SER A 57 4.09 -0.67 21.14
CA SER A 57 4.41 -2.01 20.66
C SER A 57 3.13 -2.80 20.42
N CYS A 58 2.94 -3.25 19.19
CA CYS A 58 1.75 -3.96 18.77
C CYS A 58 2.11 -5.31 18.13
N PRO A 59 1.61 -6.43 18.63
CA PRO A 59 1.78 -7.70 17.94
C PRO A 59 1.07 -7.68 16.60
N TRP A 60 1.67 -8.30 15.61
CA TRP A 60 1.14 -8.42 14.27
C TRP A 60 1.61 -9.69 13.59
N LYS A 61 0.92 -10.07 12.52
CA LYS A 61 1.28 -11.23 11.73
C LYS A 61 0.82 -11.06 10.29
N MET A 62 1.61 -11.58 9.37
CA MET A 62 1.23 -11.78 7.99
C MET A 62 0.87 -13.25 7.76
N TYR A 63 -0.25 -13.49 7.05
CA TYR A 63 -0.79 -14.83 6.83
C TYR A 63 -0.43 -15.33 5.43
N GLY A 64 -0.06 -16.60 5.37
CA GLY A 64 0.26 -17.30 4.13
C GLY A 64 1.61 -18.00 4.20
N VAL A 65 1.88 -18.82 3.17
CA VAL A 65 3.11 -19.59 3.05
C VAL A 65 4.25 -18.69 2.54
N GLY A 66 5.46 -18.89 3.08
CA GLY A 66 6.68 -18.23 2.61
C GLY A 66 6.82 -16.77 3.03
N ILE A 67 6.18 -16.36 4.13
CA ILE A 67 6.30 -15.00 4.65
C ILE A 67 6.31 -15.00 6.18
N THR A 68 7.19 -14.18 6.75
CA THR A 68 7.31 -13.98 8.20
C THR A 68 7.46 -12.50 8.53
N THR A 69 7.18 -12.14 9.77
CA THR A 69 7.27 -10.76 10.26
C THR A 69 8.10 -10.67 11.53
N SER A 70 8.59 -9.46 11.84
CA SER A 70 9.02 -9.17 13.22
C SER A 70 7.90 -9.49 14.21
N LYS A 71 8.23 -9.84 15.44
CA LYS A 71 7.25 -10.21 16.48
C LYS A 71 6.22 -9.10 16.72
N ASN A 72 6.70 -7.85 16.81
CA ASN A 72 5.88 -6.67 17.06
C ASN A 72 6.18 -5.57 16.04
N LEU A 73 5.19 -4.77 15.76
CA LEU A 73 5.35 -3.39 15.29
C LEU A 73 5.83 -2.54 16.45
N ARG A 74 6.65 -1.53 16.18
CA ARG A 74 7.17 -0.60 17.17
C ARG A 74 6.94 0.83 16.74
N LEU A 75 6.51 1.67 17.66
CA LEU A 75 6.29 3.10 17.38
C LEU A 75 7.57 3.70 16.77
N ALA A 76 7.44 4.40 15.65
CA ALA A 76 8.56 5.11 15.03
C ALA A 76 8.97 6.29 15.94
N GLU A 77 10.30 6.48 16.09
CA GLU A 77 10.83 7.56 16.93
C GLU A 77 10.39 8.95 16.46
N ARG A 78 10.27 9.11 15.14
CA ARG A 78 9.76 10.34 14.52
C ARG A 78 8.44 10.04 13.83
N GLN A 79 7.39 10.75 14.24
CA GLN A 79 6.08 10.68 13.62
C GLN A 79 5.96 11.79 12.58
N GLY A 80 5.57 11.41 11.35
CA GLY A 80 5.16 12.36 10.33
C GLY A 80 3.71 12.79 10.53
N TRP A 81 3.36 13.98 10.08
CA TRP A 81 1.97 14.42 10.06
C TRP A 81 1.18 13.61 9.02
N PHE A 82 0.17 12.89 9.48
CA PHE A 82 -0.57 11.91 8.68
C PHE A 82 -1.50 12.53 7.64
N GLU A 83 -1.97 13.75 7.88
CA GLU A 83 -2.96 14.44 7.05
C GLU A 83 -2.50 15.81 6.54
N GLY A 84 -1.22 16.08 6.54
CA GLY A 84 -0.68 17.39 6.18
C GLY A 84 0.64 17.33 5.44
N PRO A 85 1.36 18.45 5.38
CA PRO A 85 2.69 18.51 4.77
C PRO A 85 3.69 17.63 5.53
N ARG A 86 4.83 17.34 4.91
CA ARG A 86 5.92 16.53 5.49
C ARG A 86 6.66 17.28 6.59
N ILE A 87 6.02 17.46 7.70
CA ILE A 87 6.59 18.03 8.91
C ILE A 87 6.42 17.04 10.07
N PRO A 88 7.20 17.18 11.14
CA PRO A 88 6.94 16.43 12.35
C PRO A 88 5.49 16.63 12.82
N MET A 89 4.88 15.57 13.36
CA MET A 89 3.52 15.64 13.88
C MET A 89 3.40 16.78 14.89
N PRO A 90 2.44 17.71 14.72
CA PRO A 90 2.17 18.76 15.72
C PRO A 90 1.82 18.17 17.07
N ALA A 91 2.21 18.83 18.16
CA ALA A 91 1.91 18.37 19.51
C ALA A 91 0.40 18.18 19.78
N SER A 92 -0.45 18.99 19.13
CA SER A 92 -1.91 18.87 19.18
C SER A 92 -2.44 17.57 18.55
N GLN A 93 -1.66 16.93 17.68
CA GLN A 93 -1.98 15.69 16.97
C GLN A 93 -1.24 14.48 17.56
N ALA A 94 -0.45 14.65 18.60
CA ALA A 94 0.32 13.59 19.23
C ALA A 94 -0.52 12.68 20.15
N GLY A 95 -1.82 12.98 20.33
CA GLY A 95 -2.75 12.17 21.13
C GLY A 95 -2.87 10.74 20.61
N GLU A 96 -3.31 9.81 21.48
CA GLU A 96 -3.45 8.38 21.14
C GLU A 96 -4.51 8.11 20.07
N SER A 97 -5.48 8.99 19.91
CA SER A 97 -6.54 8.90 18.91
C SER A 97 -6.10 9.30 17.49
N TYR A 98 -4.87 9.80 17.32
CA TYR A 98 -4.33 10.17 16.02
C TYR A 98 -3.54 9.00 15.39
N PRO A 99 -3.65 8.77 14.06
CA PRO A 99 -2.90 7.72 13.40
C PRO A 99 -1.38 7.90 13.57
N LYS A 100 -0.68 6.82 13.88
CA LYS A 100 0.77 6.83 14.07
C LYS A 100 1.45 5.77 13.23
N ASP A 101 2.68 6.06 12.86
CA ASP A 101 3.55 5.14 12.14
C ASP A 101 4.22 4.14 13.08
N GLN A 102 4.16 2.88 12.70
CA GLN A 102 4.80 1.75 13.37
C GLN A 102 5.80 1.08 12.43
N LEU A 103 6.96 0.74 12.94
CA LEU A 103 8.00 0.07 12.18
C LEU A 103 7.92 -1.44 12.38
N GLY A 104 8.04 -2.16 11.28
CA GLY A 104 8.12 -3.62 11.26
C GLY A 104 9.10 -4.13 10.22
N THR A 105 9.27 -5.44 10.19
CA THR A 105 10.10 -6.12 9.18
C THR A 105 9.31 -7.29 8.61
N VAL A 106 9.37 -7.44 7.29
CA VAL A 106 8.78 -8.56 6.55
C VAL A 106 9.88 -9.31 5.82
N THR A 107 9.95 -10.62 6.01
CA THR A 107 10.86 -11.51 5.28
C THR A 107 10.05 -12.41 4.38
N VAL A 108 10.40 -12.44 3.09
CA VAL A 108 9.76 -13.25 2.05
C VAL A 108 10.73 -14.32 1.60
N ASP A 109 10.32 -15.57 1.67
CA ASP A 109 11.14 -16.70 1.23
C ASP A 109 11.35 -16.66 -0.30
N LYS A 110 12.47 -17.21 -0.76
CA LYS A 110 12.79 -17.28 -2.19
C LYS A 110 11.77 -18.07 -3.02
N ASP A 111 11.11 -19.04 -2.40
CA ASP A 111 10.12 -19.92 -3.03
C ASP A 111 8.68 -19.57 -2.62
N ALA A 112 8.47 -18.41 -1.99
CA ALA A 112 7.14 -17.95 -1.59
C ALA A 112 6.20 -17.87 -2.80
N PRO A 113 4.97 -18.40 -2.73
CA PRO A 113 4.00 -18.20 -3.81
C PRO A 113 3.74 -16.71 -4.06
N LEU A 114 3.65 -16.31 -5.33
CA LEU A 114 3.36 -14.93 -5.71
C LEU A 114 1.93 -14.52 -5.33
N GLY A 115 1.70 -13.21 -5.26
CA GLY A 115 0.37 -12.64 -5.05
C GLY A 115 0.15 -12.12 -3.64
N PHE A 116 -1.12 -11.95 -3.30
CA PHE A 116 -1.53 -11.28 -2.07
C PHE A 116 -1.27 -12.11 -0.82
N ARG A 117 -0.87 -11.40 0.24
CA ARG A 117 -0.88 -11.83 1.63
C ARG A 117 -1.74 -10.86 2.42
N TYR A 118 -2.26 -11.30 3.56
CA TYR A 118 -3.00 -10.45 4.47
C TYR A 118 -2.23 -10.31 5.76
N TYR A 119 -2.19 -9.12 6.34
CA TYR A 119 -1.65 -8.90 7.67
C TYR A 119 -2.71 -8.33 8.59
N GLN A 120 -2.56 -8.61 9.87
CA GLN A 120 -3.37 -8.07 10.94
C GLN A 120 -2.46 -7.68 12.11
N ALA A 121 -2.85 -6.62 12.81
CA ALA A 121 -2.28 -6.21 14.08
C ALA A 121 -3.38 -6.28 15.14
N TRP A 122 -3.02 -6.51 16.39
CA TRP A 122 -4.00 -6.64 17.46
C TRP A 122 -3.44 -6.12 18.79
N ASN A 123 -4.33 -5.76 19.69
CA ASN A 123 -4.05 -5.41 21.09
C ASN A 123 -5.07 -6.08 22.02
N SER A 124 -5.12 -5.69 23.31
CA SER A 124 -6.11 -6.20 24.28
C SER A 124 -7.55 -5.87 23.91
N GLU A 125 -7.77 -4.84 23.10
CA GLU A 125 -9.08 -4.28 22.75
C GLU A 125 -9.65 -4.87 21.45
N GLY A 126 -8.83 -5.58 20.65
CA GLY A 126 -9.30 -6.20 19.44
C GLY A 126 -8.25 -6.41 18.37
N ILE A 127 -8.72 -6.71 17.14
CA ILE A 127 -7.92 -7.00 15.97
C ILE A 127 -8.25 -5.99 14.87
N ALA A 128 -7.22 -5.39 14.27
CA ALA A 128 -7.37 -4.54 13.09
C ALA A 128 -7.88 -5.34 11.89
N ALA A 129 -8.68 -4.72 11.03
CA ALA A 129 -9.09 -5.32 9.76
C ALA A 129 -7.87 -5.72 8.92
N GLY A 130 -7.93 -6.89 8.30
CA GLY A 130 -6.83 -7.41 7.48
C GLY A 130 -6.60 -6.54 6.24
N ARG A 131 -5.33 -6.23 5.94
CA ARG A 131 -4.92 -5.51 4.74
C ARG A 131 -3.97 -6.33 3.90
N ARG A 132 -3.78 -5.92 2.66
CA ARG A 132 -3.02 -6.66 1.65
C ARG A 132 -1.56 -6.24 1.62
N PHE A 133 -0.72 -7.22 1.34
CA PHE A 133 0.70 -7.09 1.01
C PHE A 133 0.99 -7.97 -0.20
N VAL A 134 1.82 -7.55 -1.14
CA VAL A 134 2.04 -8.26 -2.41
C VAL A 134 3.42 -8.88 -2.46
N ILE A 135 3.50 -10.18 -2.74
CA ILE A 135 4.76 -10.85 -3.07
C ILE A 135 4.93 -10.82 -4.59
N GLY A 136 5.97 -10.12 -5.05
CA GLY A 136 6.37 -10.01 -6.45
C GLY A 136 7.58 -10.87 -6.80
N HIS A 137 7.90 -10.97 -8.11
CA HIS A 137 9.12 -11.63 -8.61
C HIS A 137 10.07 -10.66 -9.31
N LEU A 138 9.59 -9.49 -9.70
CA LEU A 138 10.41 -8.47 -10.34
C LEU A 138 11.29 -7.75 -9.32
N PRO A 139 12.41 -7.15 -9.75
CA PRO A 139 13.15 -6.23 -8.89
C PRO A 139 12.26 -5.13 -8.36
N GLU A 140 12.40 -4.80 -7.08
CA GLU A 140 11.59 -3.76 -6.43
C GLU A 140 12.45 -2.63 -5.91
N ILE A 141 11.95 -1.42 -6.04
CA ILE A 141 12.48 -0.22 -5.42
C ILE A 141 11.42 0.45 -4.56
N VAL A 142 11.89 1.17 -3.56
CA VAL A 142 11.04 2.00 -2.70
C VAL A 142 11.38 3.44 -2.99
N GLU A 143 10.37 4.25 -3.20
CA GLU A 143 10.52 5.68 -3.38
C GLU A 143 11.25 6.31 -2.20
N GLN A 144 12.21 7.16 -2.53
CA GLN A 144 12.85 8.03 -1.55
C GLN A 144 12.17 9.39 -1.64
N GLU A 145 11.21 9.59 -0.79
CA GLU A 145 10.45 10.82 -0.76
C GLU A 145 11.33 12.02 -0.40
N ILE A 146 11.28 13.05 -1.23
CA ILE A 146 11.97 14.33 -1.00
C ILE A 146 10.94 15.46 -1.13
N ASP A 147 10.46 15.96 0.02
CA ASP A 147 9.71 17.22 0.19
C ASP A 147 8.62 17.56 -0.86
N GLY A 148 7.92 16.55 -1.43
CA GLY A 148 6.81 16.75 -2.36
C GLY A 148 7.18 17.47 -3.68
N ARG A 149 8.47 17.53 -4.04
CA ARG A 149 8.92 18.02 -5.33
C ARG A 149 9.11 16.85 -6.28
N PRO A 150 8.44 16.84 -7.44
CA PRO A 150 8.61 15.76 -8.40
C PRO A 150 10.05 15.76 -8.95
N ILE A 151 10.86 14.82 -8.48
CA ILE A 151 12.20 14.59 -9.00
C ILE A 151 12.15 13.39 -9.92
N PRO A 152 12.36 13.55 -11.24
CA PRO A 152 12.40 12.43 -12.16
C PRO A 152 13.46 11.40 -11.77
N THR A 153 13.02 10.21 -11.36
CA THR A 153 13.91 9.13 -10.93
C THR A 153 14.06 8.09 -12.04
N SER A 154 15.29 7.81 -12.44
CA SER A 154 15.58 6.84 -13.50
C SER A 154 15.54 5.41 -12.96
N VAL A 155 14.85 4.53 -13.69
CA VAL A 155 14.73 3.12 -13.35
C VAL A 155 15.18 2.20 -14.48
N LYS A 156 15.62 1.00 -14.13
CA LYS A 156 15.94 -0.08 -15.08
C LYS A 156 14.78 -1.06 -15.14
N LEU A 157 14.33 -1.40 -16.34
CA LEU A 157 13.25 -2.37 -16.56
C LEU A 157 13.74 -3.82 -16.55
N PRO A 158 12.93 -4.80 -16.13
CA PRO A 158 11.63 -4.61 -15.49
C PRO A 158 11.77 -4.21 -14.02
N VAL A 159 10.78 -3.49 -13.48
CA VAL A 159 10.80 -3.01 -12.09
C VAL A 159 9.39 -2.89 -11.52
N THR A 160 9.25 -3.11 -10.22
CA THR A 160 8.09 -2.68 -9.44
C THR A 160 8.52 -1.60 -8.46
N ILE A 161 7.84 -0.48 -8.48
CA ILE A 161 8.10 0.70 -7.66
C ILE A 161 7.05 0.76 -6.57
N ASN A 162 7.47 0.82 -5.32
CA ASN A 162 6.59 1.12 -4.20
C ASN A 162 6.69 2.62 -3.91
N GLY A 163 5.65 3.36 -4.19
CA GLY A 163 5.60 4.81 -4.00
C GLY A 163 4.37 5.26 -3.22
N ARG A 164 4.30 6.57 -2.99
CA ARG A 164 3.25 7.22 -2.21
C ARG A 164 2.99 8.62 -2.73
N ILE A 165 1.74 8.95 -3.02
CA ILE A 165 1.32 10.31 -3.35
C ILE A 165 1.13 11.10 -2.05
N PHE A 166 2.14 11.88 -1.68
CA PHE A 166 2.19 12.68 -0.47
C PHE A 166 3.22 13.81 -0.57
N PRO A 167 2.84 15.05 -0.25
CA PRO A 167 1.54 15.54 0.23
C PRO A 167 0.49 15.63 -0.88
N ARG A 168 -0.62 16.37 -0.66
CA ARG A 168 -1.55 16.73 -1.73
C ARG A 168 -0.84 17.44 -2.88
N GLU A 169 -1.36 17.26 -4.10
CA GLU A 169 -0.80 17.81 -5.36
C GLU A 169 0.54 17.18 -5.76
N ASP A 170 0.96 16.11 -5.09
CA ASP A 170 2.17 15.38 -5.44
C ASP A 170 2.01 14.64 -6.78
N VAL A 171 3.11 14.62 -7.55
CA VAL A 171 3.21 13.93 -8.84
C VAL A 171 4.55 13.21 -8.91
N ASP A 172 4.53 11.90 -8.86
CA ASP A 172 5.75 11.13 -9.03
C ASP A 172 6.13 10.96 -10.50
N ILE A 173 7.42 11.06 -10.79
CA ILE A 173 7.95 10.95 -12.15
C ILE A 173 9.06 9.90 -12.19
N TRP A 174 8.77 8.82 -12.90
CA TRP A 174 9.71 7.73 -13.15
C TRP A 174 10.18 7.77 -14.60
N THR A 175 11.47 7.58 -14.84
CA THR A 175 12.02 7.65 -16.19
C THR A 175 12.71 6.35 -16.57
N PHE A 176 12.58 5.95 -17.84
CA PHE A 176 13.28 4.80 -18.39
C PHE A 176 13.68 5.06 -19.85
N THR A 177 14.67 4.32 -20.36
CA THR A 177 15.06 4.39 -21.75
C THR A 177 14.22 3.41 -22.58
N GLY A 178 13.44 3.95 -23.52
CA GLY A 178 12.61 3.16 -24.44
C GLY A 178 13.23 3.07 -25.84
N LYS A 179 12.91 1.97 -26.55
CA LYS A 179 13.31 1.73 -27.94
C LYS A 179 12.09 1.79 -28.86
N LYS A 180 12.21 2.48 -29.99
CA LYS A 180 11.19 2.57 -31.02
C LYS A 180 10.67 1.18 -31.40
N GLY A 181 9.36 1.04 -31.47
CA GLY A 181 8.67 -0.21 -31.81
C GLY A 181 8.60 -1.24 -30.68
N SER A 182 9.26 -1.00 -29.53
CA SER A 182 9.11 -1.86 -28.35
C SER A 182 7.82 -1.54 -27.62
N SER A 183 7.17 -2.59 -27.10
CA SER A 183 5.95 -2.49 -26.31
C SER A 183 6.29 -2.53 -24.83
N TYR A 184 5.65 -1.66 -24.06
CA TYR A 184 5.82 -1.49 -22.62
C TYR A 184 4.46 -1.58 -21.92
N VAL A 185 4.47 -2.17 -20.73
CA VAL A 185 3.34 -2.21 -19.81
C VAL A 185 3.67 -1.39 -18.57
N CYS A 186 2.72 -0.55 -18.14
CA CYS A 186 2.73 0.16 -16.89
C CYS A 186 1.43 -0.16 -16.14
N GLU A 187 1.50 -0.78 -14.97
CA GLU A 187 0.35 -1.16 -14.16
C GLU A 187 0.47 -0.61 -12.74
N VAL A 188 -0.55 0.12 -12.31
CA VAL A 188 -0.71 0.57 -10.92
C VAL A 188 -1.52 -0.47 -10.15
N ASN A 189 -1.09 -0.74 -8.92
CA ASN A 189 -1.81 -1.52 -7.94
C ASN A 189 -1.88 -0.69 -6.64
N ALA A 190 -2.95 0.01 -6.45
CA ALA A 190 -3.21 0.91 -5.32
C ALA A 190 -4.57 0.61 -4.68
N ALA A 191 -5.69 0.84 -5.35
CA ALA A 191 -7.02 0.53 -4.85
C ALA A 191 -7.17 -0.95 -4.51
N ARG A 192 -6.61 -1.84 -5.34
CA ARG A 192 -6.61 -3.30 -5.11
C ARG A 192 -5.83 -3.73 -3.87
N ILE A 193 -4.92 -2.92 -3.34
CA ILE A 193 -4.23 -3.15 -2.05
C ILE A 193 -4.83 -2.38 -0.88
N GLY A 194 -5.90 -1.61 -1.12
CA GLY A 194 -6.63 -0.87 -0.10
C GLY A 194 -6.15 0.57 0.10
N SER A 195 -5.39 1.13 -0.84
CA SER A 195 -5.08 2.55 -0.92
C SER A 195 -6.30 3.35 -1.37
N PRO A 196 -6.53 4.56 -0.87
CA PRO A 196 -7.58 5.45 -1.37
C PRO A 196 -7.21 6.14 -2.69
N LEU A 197 -6.01 5.95 -3.20
CA LEU A 197 -5.51 6.56 -4.43
C LEU A 197 -6.41 6.19 -5.63
N ASP A 198 -6.92 7.21 -6.31
CA ASP A 198 -7.58 7.16 -7.61
C ASP A 198 -6.53 7.56 -8.66
N SER A 199 -5.83 6.58 -9.20
CA SER A 199 -4.59 6.83 -9.94
C SER A 199 -4.84 7.36 -11.35
N ARG A 200 -4.12 8.42 -11.73
CA ARG A 200 -3.91 8.82 -13.12
C ARG A 200 -2.48 8.52 -13.54
N LEU A 201 -2.34 7.78 -14.63
CA LEU A 201 -1.07 7.37 -15.20
C LEU A 201 -0.89 7.99 -16.58
N GLU A 202 0.23 8.69 -16.82
CA GLU A 202 0.56 9.32 -18.08
C GLU A 202 1.95 8.90 -18.56
N ILE A 203 2.08 8.65 -19.85
CA ILE A 203 3.37 8.38 -20.51
C ILE A 203 3.72 9.58 -21.39
N ILE A 204 4.84 10.20 -21.08
CA ILE A 204 5.39 11.32 -21.84
C ILE A 204 6.61 10.81 -22.65
N GLY A 205 6.58 11.04 -23.94
CA GLY A 205 7.62 10.63 -24.88
C GLY A 205 8.88 11.48 -24.81
N PRO A 206 9.92 11.09 -25.57
CA PRO A 206 11.18 11.82 -25.63
C PRO A 206 11.06 13.25 -26.16
N ASP A 207 10.06 13.52 -26.99
CA ASP A 207 9.71 14.84 -27.55
C ASP A 207 8.92 15.73 -26.59
N GLY A 208 8.57 15.21 -25.41
CA GLY A 208 7.72 15.89 -24.43
C GLY A 208 6.21 15.76 -24.68
N GLY A 209 5.81 15.12 -25.77
CA GLY A 209 4.40 14.84 -26.07
C GLY A 209 3.86 13.68 -25.22
N ARG A 210 2.56 13.71 -24.93
CA ARG A 210 1.87 12.61 -24.23
C ARG A 210 1.61 11.47 -25.22
N VAL A 211 2.17 10.28 -24.94
CA VAL A 211 2.03 9.06 -25.75
C VAL A 211 0.78 8.28 -25.37
N ALA A 212 0.48 8.19 -24.07
CA ALA A 212 -0.66 7.44 -23.56
C ALA A 212 -1.08 7.97 -22.19
N GLU A 213 -2.33 7.75 -21.81
CA GLU A 213 -2.84 8.00 -20.45
C GLU A 213 -3.96 7.01 -20.10
N ASN A 214 -4.16 6.77 -18.80
CA ASN A 214 -5.27 5.99 -18.28
C ASN A 214 -5.58 6.42 -16.84
N THR A 215 -6.86 6.35 -16.47
CA THR A 215 -7.33 6.63 -15.11
C THR A 215 -7.99 5.40 -14.47
N ASP A 216 -8.77 4.64 -15.24
CA ASP A 216 -9.64 3.58 -14.75
C ASP A 216 -9.51 2.34 -15.65
N HIS A 217 -8.83 1.31 -15.15
CA HIS A 217 -8.76 0.03 -15.84
C HIS A 217 -9.20 -1.12 -14.92
N PHE A 218 -8.63 -1.19 -13.73
CA PHE A 218 -9.03 -2.14 -12.69
C PHE A 218 -9.68 -1.38 -11.52
N GLY A 219 -10.89 -0.80 -11.76
CA GLY A 219 -11.46 0.21 -10.89
C GLY A 219 -10.58 1.46 -10.94
N ASN A 220 -10.20 2.03 -9.79
CA ASN A 220 -9.35 3.21 -9.70
C ASN A 220 -7.86 2.95 -9.97
N ASP A 221 -7.48 1.72 -10.32
CA ASP A 221 -6.10 1.38 -10.67
C ASP A 221 -5.85 1.51 -12.17
N SER A 222 -4.92 2.37 -12.56
CA SER A 222 -4.55 2.63 -13.95
C SER A 222 -3.72 1.49 -14.54
N TYR A 223 -3.91 1.24 -15.83
CA TYR A 223 -3.13 0.31 -16.64
C TYR A 223 -2.87 0.87 -18.04
N LEU A 224 -1.64 0.78 -18.52
CA LEU A 224 -1.26 1.18 -19.87
C LEU A 224 -0.41 0.11 -20.54
N ARG A 225 -0.74 -0.18 -21.80
CA ARG A 225 0.16 -0.85 -22.72
C ARG A 225 0.34 0.04 -23.94
N PHE A 226 1.58 0.39 -24.26
CA PHE A 226 1.88 1.25 -25.40
C PHE A 226 3.09 0.78 -26.17
N THR A 227 3.17 1.16 -27.44
CA THR A 227 4.35 0.95 -28.29
C THR A 227 5.11 2.26 -28.41
N ALA A 228 6.40 2.25 -28.10
CA ALA A 228 7.25 3.42 -28.16
C ALA A 228 7.37 3.98 -29.60
N PRO A 229 6.96 5.21 -29.88
CA PRO A 229 7.04 5.81 -31.22
C PRO A 229 8.47 6.20 -31.62
N ALA A 230 9.39 6.40 -30.66
CA ALA A 230 10.78 6.82 -30.89
C ALA A 230 11.72 6.20 -29.86
N ASP A 231 13.02 6.21 -30.15
CA ASP A 231 14.06 5.96 -29.15
C ASP A 231 14.21 7.14 -28.20
N GLY A 232 14.49 6.90 -26.92
CA GLY A 232 14.79 7.96 -25.97
C GLY A 232 14.24 7.72 -24.58
N THR A 233 14.24 8.79 -23.78
CA THR A 233 13.78 8.74 -22.39
C THR A 233 12.28 9.01 -22.31
N TYR A 234 11.57 8.04 -21.76
CA TYR A 234 10.15 8.13 -21.43
C TYR A 234 9.97 8.52 -19.96
N ARG A 235 8.95 9.34 -19.68
CA ARG A 235 8.55 9.69 -18.33
C ARG A 235 7.19 9.08 -18.03
N VAL A 236 7.10 8.35 -16.94
CA VAL A 236 5.86 7.81 -16.38
C VAL A 236 5.48 8.73 -15.23
N ARG A 237 4.36 9.42 -15.36
CA ARG A 237 3.81 10.30 -14.33
C ARG A 237 2.64 9.60 -13.65
N ILE A 238 2.63 9.60 -12.33
CA ILE A 238 1.53 9.08 -11.52
C ILE A 238 1.13 10.11 -10.47
N HIS A 239 -0.18 10.33 -10.33
CA HIS A 239 -0.76 11.19 -9.30
C HIS A 239 -2.21 10.77 -9.03
N ASP A 240 -2.80 11.31 -7.98
CA ASP A 240 -4.24 11.16 -7.74
C ASP A 240 -5.05 11.98 -8.73
N LEU A 241 -6.14 11.44 -9.27
CA LEU A 241 -6.98 12.09 -10.28
C LEU A 241 -7.52 13.47 -9.83
N LYS A 242 -7.74 13.62 -8.53
CA LYS A 242 -8.22 14.87 -7.90
C LYS A 242 -7.12 15.62 -7.16
N PHE A 243 -5.86 15.25 -7.38
CA PHE A 243 -4.70 15.80 -6.68
C PHE A 243 -4.78 15.72 -5.15
N LEU A 244 -5.48 14.69 -4.66
CA LEU A 244 -5.40 14.30 -3.26
C LEU A 244 -4.08 13.59 -2.99
N GLY A 245 -3.69 13.53 -1.71
CA GLY A 245 -2.45 12.86 -1.33
C GLY A 245 -2.30 12.92 0.18
N LEU A 246 -2.15 11.76 0.79
CA LEU A 246 -1.99 11.58 2.22
C LEU A 246 -1.10 10.35 2.47
N GLN A 247 -0.69 10.11 3.70
CA GLN A 247 0.12 8.94 4.05
C GLN A 247 -0.42 7.59 3.53
N PRO A 248 -1.76 7.34 3.48
CA PRO A 248 -2.31 6.09 2.96
C PRO A 248 -2.35 5.97 1.42
N TYR A 249 -2.01 7.02 0.66
CA TYR A 249 -2.07 7.03 -0.81
C TYR A 249 -0.86 6.30 -1.41
N ILE A 250 -0.67 5.06 -0.99
CA ILE A 250 0.42 4.19 -1.43
C ILE A 250 0.08 3.52 -2.76
N TYR A 251 1.11 3.23 -3.57
CA TYR A 251 0.95 2.48 -4.80
C TYR A 251 2.12 1.52 -5.04
N ARG A 252 1.87 0.56 -5.93
CA ARG A 252 2.88 -0.27 -6.58
C ARG A 252 2.73 -0.09 -8.08
N LEU A 253 3.72 0.53 -8.71
CA LEU A 253 3.78 0.72 -10.16
C LEU A 253 4.76 -0.28 -10.76
N THR A 254 4.27 -1.19 -11.58
CA THR A 254 5.10 -2.09 -12.36
C THR A 254 5.32 -1.51 -13.76
N ILE A 255 6.60 -1.42 -14.18
CA ILE A 255 6.98 -1.03 -15.55
C ILE A 255 7.79 -2.18 -16.14
N THR A 256 7.36 -2.71 -17.28
CA THR A 256 8.03 -3.84 -17.93
C THR A 256 7.92 -3.80 -19.45
N ASP A 257 8.95 -4.27 -20.12
CA ASP A 257 8.95 -4.63 -21.52
C ASP A 257 8.88 -6.15 -21.74
N GLY A 258 8.87 -6.94 -20.65
CA GLY A 258 8.81 -8.39 -20.63
C GLY A 258 7.43 -8.98 -20.91
N PRO A 259 7.28 -10.31 -20.77
CA PRO A 259 5.98 -10.98 -20.84
C PRO A 259 5.03 -10.46 -19.75
N TRP A 260 3.78 -10.20 -20.15
CA TRP A 260 2.74 -9.73 -19.23
C TRP A 260 1.38 -10.32 -19.58
N GLY A 261 0.73 -10.98 -18.62
CA GLY A 261 -0.60 -11.55 -18.79
C GLY A 261 -1.68 -10.58 -18.36
N GLU A 262 -2.60 -10.29 -19.26
CA GLU A 262 -3.77 -9.43 -19.00
C GLU A 262 -5.00 -10.27 -18.67
N GLN A 263 -5.20 -11.35 -19.43
CA GLN A 263 -6.36 -12.23 -19.29
C GLN A 263 -6.00 -13.68 -19.58
N THR A 264 -6.82 -14.58 -19.02
CA THR A 264 -6.77 -16.02 -19.32
C THR A 264 -8.16 -16.52 -19.69
N TYR A 265 -8.21 -17.50 -20.60
CA TYR A 265 -9.46 -18.21 -20.93
C TYR A 265 -9.20 -19.71 -21.07
N PRO A 266 -10.03 -20.57 -20.43
CA PRO A 266 -11.12 -20.25 -19.53
C PRO A 266 -10.64 -19.64 -18.22
N LEU A 267 -11.55 -18.95 -17.50
CA LEU A 267 -11.27 -18.29 -16.21
C LEU A 267 -11.14 -19.26 -15.03
N GLY A 268 -11.53 -20.51 -15.20
CA GLY A 268 -11.44 -21.53 -14.18
C GLY A 268 -11.25 -22.92 -14.79
N VAL A 269 -10.67 -23.82 -14.01
CA VAL A 269 -10.44 -25.22 -14.40
C VAL A 269 -10.88 -26.15 -13.26
N GLN A 270 -11.32 -27.35 -13.63
CA GLN A 270 -11.66 -28.37 -12.63
C GLN A 270 -10.38 -28.97 -12.05
N ARG A 271 -10.34 -29.16 -10.75
CA ARG A 271 -9.20 -29.80 -10.08
C ARG A 271 -8.98 -31.22 -10.63
N GLY A 272 -7.73 -31.54 -10.92
CA GLY A 272 -7.32 -32.86 -11.43
C GLY A 272 -7.55 -33.06 -12.93
N THR A 273 -7.93 -32.01 -13.68
CA THR A 273 -8.04 -32.07 -15.15
C THR A 273 -6.90 -31.29 -15.79
N LYS A 274 -6.51 -31.69 -16.99
CA LYS A 274 -5.62 -30.91 -17.85
C LYS A 274 -6.45 -30.02 -18.75
N THR A 275 -6.17 -28.72 -18.73
CA THR A 275 -6.92 -27.72 -19.49
C THR A 275 -5.98 -26.83 -20.29
N ALA A 276 -6.32 -26.58 -21.54
CA ALA A 276 -5.60 -25.63 -22.39
C ALA A 276 -6.06 -24.19 -22.04
N LEU A 277 -5.13 -23.35 -21.57
CA LEU A 277 -5.38 -21.95 -21.27
C LEU A 277 -4.87 -21.06 -22.39
N HIS A 278 -5.74 -20.22 -22.91
CA HIS A 278 -5.36 -19.11 -23.79
C HIS A 278 -4.94 -17.93 -22.91
N LEU A 279 -3.75 -17.40 -23.15
CA LEU A 279 -3.19 -16.26 -22.45
C LEU A 279 -3.26 -15.04 -23.37
N LEU A 280 -3.88 -13.96 -22.91
CA LEU A 280 -3.92 -12.68 -23.61
C LEU A 280 -3.01 -11.69 -22.87
N GLY A 281 -2.22 -10.91 -23.65
CA GLY A 281 -1.30 -9.94 -23.08
C GLY A 281 -0.10 -9.64 -23.97
N GLN A 282 0.99 -9.17 -23.35
CA GLN A 282 2.23 -8.81 -24.04
C GLN A 282 3.22 -9.97 -24.03
N ARG A 283 3.82 -10.28 -25.21
CA ARG A 283 4.90 -11.28 -25.37
C ARG A 283 4.58 -12.64 -24.75
N LEU A 284 3.34 -13.07 -24.85
CA LEU A 284 2.87 -14.36 -24.37
C LEU A 284 2.86 -15.40 -25.51
N PRO A 285 2.91 -16.70 -25.20
CA PRO A 285 2.76 -17.75 -26.20
C PRO A 285 1.45 -17.60 -26.98
N ALA A 286 1.51 -17.65 -28.30
CA ALA A 286 0.33 -17.62 -29.17
C ALA A 286 -0.50 -18.93 -29.07
N LYS A 287 0.14 -20.04 -28.68
CA LYS A 287 -0.53 -21.34 -28.47
C LYS A 287 -0.99 -21.45 -27.02
N PRO A 288 -2.13 -22.15 -26.79
CA PRO A 288 -2.58 -22.42 -25.43
C PRO A 288 -1.52 -23.15 -24.60
N VAL A 289 -1.44 -22.79 -23.33
CA VAL A 289 -0.59 -23.45 -22.34
C VAL A 289 -1.43 -24.47 -21.58
N THR A 290 -0.99 -25.73 -21.55
CA THR A 290 -1.69 -26.79 -20.79
C THR A 290 -1.28 -26.71 -19.32
N VAL A 291 -2.25 -26.62 -18.44
CA VAL A 291 -2.09 -26.62 -16.98
C VAL A 291 -2.78 -27.82 -16.37
#